data_ef07d0c390e4dc8035c7cadc5b24103b
#
_entry.id   ef07d0c390e4dc8035c7cadc5b24103b
#
_cell.length_a   1.000
_cell.length_b   1.000
_cell.length_c   1.000
_cell.angle_alpha   90.00
_cell.angle_beta   90.00
_cell.angle_gamma   90.00
#
_symmetry.space_group_name_H-M   'P 1'
#
loop_
_entity.id
_entity.type
_entity.pdbx_description
1 polymer ?
#
loop_
_entity_poly.entity_id
_entity_poly.type
_entity_poly.pdbx_seq_one_letter_code
_entity_poly.pdbx_strand_id
1 'polypeptide(L)'
;MKQVGLVAIGRNEGSRLRQCLIEAIRQVAWVVYVDSGSTDGSLELARSIGAHTVELDLSIPFTAARARNEGFARLLQLVPDIEFVQFVDGDCEMVDGWIDRAESELTAKPDVAAVCGRRRERYPAASIYNQLCDIEWDTPVGEAKACGGDFMMRVWAFQQVQGFNPALIAGEEPEMCVRLRQKGWKILRLDAEMTLHDAQMTSFAQWWKRAQRAGHA
;
A
#
# COMPACT_ATOMS: atom_id res chain seq x y z
N MET A 1 11.34 -6.22 19.09
CA MET A 1 10.07 -6.26 18.30
C MET A 1 10.32 -5.46 17.02
N LYS A 2 9.76 -5.87 15.88
CA LYS A 2 9.87 -5.09 14.65
C LYS A 2 9.28 -3.69 14.86
N GLN A 3 9.95 -2.67 14.38
CA GLN A 3 9.53 -1.27 14.46
C GLN A 3 8.60 -0.91 13.26
N VAL A 4 7.89 -1.90 12.75
CA VAL A 4 7.05 -1.79 11.55
C VAL A 4 5.58 -2.01 11.92
N GLY A 5 4.72 -1.06 11.54
CA GLY A 5 3.28 -1.22 11.49
C GLY A 5 2.78 -1.28 10.05
N LEU A 6 1.56 -1.77 9.85
CA LEU A 6 0.96 -1.90 8.53
C LEU A 6 -0.40 -1.21 8.46
N VAL A 7 -0.63 -0.50 7.36
CA VAL A 7 -1.92 0.10 7.00
C VAL A 7 -2.40 -0.52 5.69
N ALA A 8 -3.48 -1.30 5.77
CA ALA A 8 -4.21 -1.83 4.63
C ALA A 8 -5.46 -0.99 4.36
N ILE A 9 -5.77 -0.72 3.10
CA ILE A 9 -6.98 0.01 2.71
C ILE A 9 -7.79 -0.82 1.71
N GLY A 10 -9.12 -0.75 1.78
CA GLY A 10 -9.94 -1.51 0.83
C GLY A 10 -11.41 -1.14 0.86
N ARG A 11 -12.12 -1.67 -0.14
CA ARG A 11 -13.58 -1.62 -0.22
C ARG A 11 -14.10 -2.80 -1.02
N ASN A 12 -14.89 -3.68 -0.38
CA ASN A 12 -15.48 -4.86 -1.00
C ASN A 12 -14.43 -5.82 -1.59
N GLU A 13 -13.37 -6.11 -0.83
CA GLU A 13 -12.28 -6.96 -1.30
C GLU A 13 -12.52 -8.46 -1.01
N GLY A 14 -13.44 -8.79 -0.12
CA GLY A 14 -13.87 -10.17 0.15
C GLY A 14 -12.72 -11.11 0.51
N SER A 15 -12.55 -12.19 -0.27
CA SER A 15 -11.50 -13.19 -0.03
C SER A 15 -10.07 -12.64 -0.22
N ARG A 16 -9.87 -11.62 -1.05
CA ARG A 16 -8.57 -10.97 -1.25
C ARG A 16 -8.10 -10.29 0.03
N LEU A 17 -9.00 -9.54 0.69
CA LEU A 17 -8.71 -8.92 1.99
C LEU A 17 -8.32 -9.97 3.03
N ARG A 18 -8.97 -11.14 3.03
CA ARG A 18 -8.62 -12.22 3.95
C ARG A 18 -7.16 -12.64 3.80
N GLN A 19 -6.69 -12.84 2.57
CA GLN A 19 -5.31 -13.22 2.29
C GLN A 19 -4.35 -12.08 2.69
N CYS A 20 -4.66 -10.86 2.29
CA CYS A 20 -3.89 -9.67 2.67
C CYS A 20 -3.67 -9.59 4.18
N LEU A 21 -4.73 -9.66 4.98
CA LEU A 21 -4.66 -9.48 6.42
C LEU A 21 -4.02 -10.66 7.16
N ILE A 22 -4.24 -11.90 6.72
CA ILE A 22 -3.59 -13.07 7.31
C ILE A 22 -2.07 -12.95 7.16
N GLU A 23 -1.58 -12.64 5.95
CA GLU A 23 -0.15 -12.47 5.72
C GLU A 23 0.42 -11.24 6.43
N ALA A 24 -0.34 -10.16 6.54
CA ALA A 24 0.06 -8.98 7.30
C ALA A 24 0.29 -9.30 8.79
N ILE A 25 -0.67 -9.97 9.44
CA ILE A 25 -0.60 -10.30 10.88
C ILE A 25 0.53 -11.31 11.19
N ARG A 26 0.86 -12.19 10.23
CA ARG A 26 2.02 -13.10 10.41
C ARG A 26 3.36 -12.35 10.43
N GLN A 27 3.47 -11.23 9.72
CA GLN A 27 4.73 -10.52 9.52
C GLN A 27 4.93 -9.33 10.46
N VAL A 28 3.86 -8.64 10.87
CA VAL A 28 3.92 -7.48 11.78
C VAL A 28 2.90 -7.59 12.91
N ALA A 29 3.23 -7.00 14.07
CA ALA A 29 2.37 -7.03 15.25
C ALA A 29 1.19 -6.04 15.18
N TRP A 30 1.31 -4.98 14.40
CA TRP A 30 0.35 -3.89 14.35
C TRP A 30 -0.19 -3.73 12.94
N VAL A 31 -1.43 -4.15 12.74
CA VAL A 31 -2.14 -4.08 11.45
C VAL A 31 -3.39 -3.24 11.62
N VAL A 32 -3.50 -2.18 10.83
CA VAL A 32 -4.70 -1.34 10.73
C VAL A 32 -5.33 -1.56 9.36
N TYR A 33 -6.60 -1.92 9.33
CA TYR A 33 -7.40 -1.97 8.11
C TYR A 33 -8.37 -0.79 8.08
N VAL A 34 -8.37 -0.05 6.98
CA VAL A 34 -9.29 1.07 6.76
C VAL A 34 -10.35 0.68 5.74
N ASP A 35 -11.58 0.65 6.18
CA ASP A 35 -12.73 0.31 5.35
C ASP A 35 -13.35 1.56 4.73
N SER A 36 -13.48 1.58 3.41
CA SER A 36 -14.07 2.67 2.64
C SER A 36 -15.56 2.46 2.32
N GLY A 37 -16.30 1.84 3.26
CA GLY A 37 -17.73 1.58 3.14
C GLY A 37 -18.04 0.28 2.41
N SER A 38 -17.46 -0.82 2.86
CA SER A 38 -17.76 -2.16 2.37
C SER A 38 -19.16 -2.62 2.77
N THR A 39 -19.76 -3.44 1.90
CA THR A 39 -21.09 -4.06 2.09
C THR A 39 -21.05 -5.58 1.98
N ASP A 40 -19.85 -6.16 1.86
CA ASP A 40 -19.60 -7.59 1.61
C ASP A 40 -19.11 -8.35 2.86
N GLY A 41 -19.11 -7.70 4.05
CA GLY A 41 -18.58 -8.28 5.29
C GLY A 41 -17.07 -8.12 5.48
N SER A 42 -16.40 -7.32 4.65
CA SER A 42 -14.94 -7.07 4.76
C SER A 42 -14.55 -6.52 6.12
N LEU A 43 -15.35 -5.63 6.71
CA LEU A 43 -15.08 -5.02 8.00
C LEU A 43 -15.13 -6.05 9.15
N GLU A 44 -16.18 -6.87 9.19
CA GLU A 44 -16.34 -7.96 10.17
C GLU A 44 -15.24 -9.02 10.03
N LEU A 45 -14.86 -9.31 8.79
CA LEU A 45 -13.75 -10.20 8.49
C LEU A 45 -12.44 -9.66 9.09
N ALA A 46 -12.12 -8.38 8.85
CA ALA A 46 -10.90 -7.76 9.37
C ALA A 46 -10.83 -7.81 10.90
N ARG A 47 -11.96 -7.53 11.59
CA ARG A 47 -12.06 -7.65 13.04
C ARG A 47 -11.85 -9.08 13.53
N SER A 48 -12.44 -10.06 12.84
CA SER A 48 -12.34 -11.48 13.21
C SER A 48 -10.91 -12.03 13.07
N ILE A 49 -10.12 -11.48 12.15
CA ILE A 49 -8.70 -11.83 11.94
C ILE A 49 -7.80 -11.16 13.00
N GLY A 50 -8.28 -10.11 13.69
CA GLY A 50 -7.53 -9.39 14.72
C GLY A 50 -6.87 -8.10 14.25
N ALA A 51 -7.22 -7.60 13.07
CA ALA A 51 -6.78 -6.28 12.62
C ALA A 51 -7.50 -5.16 13.39
N HIS A 52 -6.80 -4.08 13.71
CA HIS A 52 -7.44 -2.84 14.15
C HIS A 52 -8.16 -2.18 12.96
N THR A 53 -9.41 -1.80 13.14
CA THR A 53 -10.22 -1.28 12.03
C THR A 53 -10.49 0.22 12.18
N VAL A 54 -10.57 0.90 11.04
CA VAL A 54 -11.07 2.26 10.89
C VAL A 54 -12.17 2.24 9.83
N GLU A 55 -13.33 2.78 10.16
CA GLU A 55 -14.43 2.99 9.23
C GLU A 55 -14.41 4.44 8.76
N LEU A 56 -14.27 4.67 7.45
CA LEU A 56 -14.30 6.02 6.92
C LEU A 56 -15.70 6.62 7.02
N ASP A 57 -15.78 7.88 7.45
CA ASP A 57 -17.01 8.67 7.34
C ASP A 57 -17.38 8.87 5.87
N LEU A 58 -18.47 8.25 5.43
CA LEU A 58 -18.93 8.30 4.05
C LEU A 58 -19.67 9.60 3.68
N SER A 59 -19.90 10.50 4.64
CA SER A 59 -20.39 11.86 4.35
C SER A 59 -19.34 12.70 3.61
N ILE A 60 -18.07 12.31 3.72
CA ILE A 60 -16.93 12.90 3.01
C ILE A 60 -16.50 11.93 1.89
N PRO A 61 -16.28 12.39 0.66
CA PRO A 61 -15.80 11.52 -0.42
C PRO A 61 -14.55 10.74 -0.01
N PHE A 62 -14.58 9.43 -0.24
CA PHE A 62 -13.43 8.58 0.07
C PHE A 62 -12.39 8.64 -1.07
N THR A 63 -11.12 8.68 -0.70
CA THR A 63 -9.96 8.53 -1.58
C THR A 63 -8.96 7.58 -0.94
N ALA A 64 -8.08 6.96 -1.74
CA ALA A 64 -6.99 6.14 -1.21
C ALA A 64 -6.07 6.96 -0.30
N ALA A 65 -5.82 8.23 -0.66
CA ALA A 65 -5.06 9.18 0.15
C ALA A 65 -5.65 9.35 1.55
N ARG A 66 -6.97 9.63 1.62
CA ARG A 66 -7.67 9.79 2.90
C ARG A 66 -7.63 8.51 3.72
N ALA A 67 -7.91 7.36 3.09
CA ALA A 67 -7.89 6.08 3.78
C ALA A 67 -6.51 5.78 4.40
N ARG A 68 -5.42 5.97 3.63
CA ARG A 68 -4.06 5.75 4.15
C ARG A 68 -3.70 6.73 5.26
N ASN A 69 -4.10 8.01 5.18
CA ASN A 69 -3.87 9.01 6.24
C ASN A 69 -4.61 8.63 7.54
N GLU A 70 -5.88 8.24 7.46
CA GLU A 70 -6.69 7.81 8.63
C GLU A 70 -6.11 6.55 9.27
N GLY A 71 -5.69 5.58 8.43
CA GLY A 71 -5.03 4.37 8.90
C GLY A 71 -3.70 4.66 9.59
N PHE A 72 -2.89 5.56 9.04
CA PHE A 72 -1.66 6.01 9.64
C PHE A 72 -1.89 6.72 10.98
N ALA A 73 -2.86 7.63 11.06
CA ALA A 73 -3.22 8.29 12.31
C ALA A 73 -3.64 7.27 13.38
N ARG A 74 -4.41 6.25 13.00
CA ARG A 74 -4.79 5.16 13.91
C ARG A 74 -3.59 4.34 14.36
N LEU A 75 -2.67 4.03 13.46
CA LEU A 75 -1.44 3.29 13.78
C LEU A 75 -0.61 4.05 14.83
N LEU A 76 -0.44 5.36 14.68
CA LEU A 76 0.29 6.18 15.66
C LEU A 76 -0.39 6.27 17.03
N GLN A 77 -1.73 6.21 17.08
CA GLN A 77 -2.46 6.12 18.36
C GLN A 77 -2.18 4.80 19.09
N LEU A 78 -2.00 3.71 18.34
CA LEU A 78 -1.72 2.39 18.91
C LEU A 78 -0.25 2.25 19.33
N VAL A 79 0.66 2.78 18.51
CA VAL A 79 2.11 2.66 18.69
C VAL A 79 2.77 3.99 18.33
N PRO A 80 2.87 4.94 19.27
CA PRO A 80 3.41 6.27 19.01
C PRO A 80 4.87 6.27 18.52
N ASP A 81 5.67 5.29 18.94
CA ASP A 81 7.10 5.20 18.67
C ASP A 81 7.42 4.29 17.47
N ILE A 82 6.45 3.97 16.63
CA ILE A 82 6.67 3.14 15.44
C ILE A 82 7.59 3.87 14.45
N GLU A 83 8.59 3.19 13.91
CA GLU A 83 9.59 3.82 13.02
C GLU A 83 9.23 3.73 11.54
N PHE A 84 8.58 2.62 11.15
CA PHE A 84 8.25 2.35 9.75
C PHE A 84 6.77 2.00 9.60
N VAL A 85 6.20 2.39 8.47
CA VAL A 85 4.86 2.00 8.07
C VAL A 85 4.90 1.34 6.69
N GLN A 86 4.29 0.15 6.60
CA GLN A 86 3.97 -0.50 5.34
C GLN A 86 2.56 -0.10 4.93
N PHE A 87 2.40 0.48 3.76
CA PHE A 87 1.10 0.65 3.10
C PHE A 87 0.86 -0.50 2.13
N VAL A 88 -0.37 -1.00 2.06
CA VAL A 88 -0.76 -2.07 1.16
C VAL A 88 -2.23 -1.92 0.75
N ASP A 89 -2.55 -2.26 -0.50
CA ASP A 89 -3.94 -2.34 -0.96
C ASP A 89 -4.56 -3.68 -0.49
N GLY A 90 -5.84 -3.69 -0.13
CA GLY A 90 -6.51 -4.87 0.45
C GLY A 90 -6.69 -6.06 -0.50
N ASP A 91 -6.38 -5.88 -1.78
CA ASP A 91 -6.33 -6.92 -2.80
C ASP A 91 -4.91 -7.45 -3.08
N CYS A 92 -3.93 -7.01 -2.28
CA CYS A 92 -2.53 -7.41 -2.37
C CYS A 92 -2.13 -8.30 -1.18
N GLU A 93 -1.41 -9.35 -1.43
CA GLU A 93 -0.84 -10.26 -0.44
C GLU A 93 0.67 -10.04 -0.36
N MET A 94 1.18 -9.73 0.84
CA MET A 94 2.62 -9.56 1.03
C MET A 94 3.36 -10.88 0.93
N VAL A 95 4.51 -10.86 0.26
CA VAL A 95 5.40 -12.01 0.15
C VAL A 95 6.22 -12.17 1.45
N ASP A 96 6.47 -13.40 1.86
CA ASP A 96 7.30 -13.72 3.01
C ASP A 96 8.70 -13.09 2.88
N GLY A 97 9.19 -12.51 3.98
CA GLY A 97 10.51 -11.87 4.04
C GLY A 97 10.58 -10.45 3.50
N TRP A 98 9.52 -9.93 2.88
CA TRP A 98 9.50 -8.56 2.38
C TRP A 98 9.70 -7.54 3.51
N ILE A 99 8.96 -7.68 4.61
CA ILE A 99 9.04 -6.74 5.75
C ILE A 99 10.45 -6.66 6.31
N ASP A 100 11.11 -7.80 6.53
CA ASP A 100 12.49 -7.85 7.03
C ASP A 100 13.48 -7.21 6.05
N ARG A 101 13.30 -7.47 4.75
CA ARG A 101 14.15 -6.89 3.70
C ARG A 101 14.00 -5.37 3.63
N ALA A 102 12.77 -4.86 3.68
CA ALA A 102 12.47 -3.44 3.60
C ALA A 102 12.94 -2.68 4.86
N GLU A 103 12.68 -3.22 6.06
CA GLU A 103 13.15 -2.67 7.33
C GLU A 103 14.68 -2.60 7.38
N SER A 104 15.38 -3.68 6.98
CA SER A 104 16.83 -3.71 6.92
C SER A 104 17.40 -2.66 5.97
N GLU A 105 16.82 -2.51 4.79
CA GLU A 105 17.27 -1.52 3.81
C GLU A 105 17.07 -0.08 4.29
N LEU A 106 15.89 0.23 4.85
CA LEU A 106 15.63 1.54 5.45
C LEU A 106 16.58 1.80 6.61
N THR A 107 16.78 0.84 7.50
CA THR A 107 17.70 1.00 8.65
C THR A 107 19.13 1.29 8.18
N ALA A 108 19.61 0.60 7.14
CA ALA A 108 20.96 0.77 6.62
C ALA A 108 21.16 2.08 5.84
N LYS A 109 20.10 2.69 5.31
CA LYS A 109 20.17 3.90 4.46
C LYS A 109 19.31 5.04 5.01
N PRO A 110 19.85 5.86 5.93
CA PRO A 110 19.07 6.91 6.60
C PRO A 110 18.59 8.04 5.70
N ASP A 111 19.13 8.19 4.48
CA ASP A 111 18.72 9.14 3.46
C ASP A 111 17.57 8.63 2.56
N VAL A 112 17.12 7.38 2.75
CA VAL A 112 16.00 6.78 2.03
C VAL A 112 14.72 6.93 2.85
N ALA A 113 13.71 7.59 2.26
CA ALA A 113 12.39 7.76 2.90
C ALA A 113 11.49 6.54 2.72
N ALA A 114 11.51 5.95 1.53
CA ALA A 114 10.60 4.87 1.16
C ALA A 114 11.28 3.81 0.28
N VAL A 115 10.83 2.58 0.43
CA VAL A 115 11.25 1.45 -0.40
C VAL A 115 10.03 0.69 -0.91
N CYS A 116 10.08 0.25 -2.16
CA CYS A 116 9.14 -0.70 -2.74
C CYS A 116 9.87 -1.90 -3.34
N GLY A 117 9.15 -2.98 -3.54
CA GLY A 117 9.63 -4.19 -4.20
C GLY A 117 8.88 -4.47 -5.49
N ARG A 118 9.02 -5.68 -6.02
CA ARG A 118 8.26 -6.17 -7.16
C ARG A 118 6.82 -6.47 -6.72
N ARG A 119 5.85 -5.80 -7.30
CA ARG A 119 4.44 -6.24 -7.30
C ARG A 119 4.25 -7.19 -8.47
N ARG A 120 3.65 -8.34 -8.25
CA ARG A 120 3.34 -9.33 -9.27
C ARG A 120 1.84 -9.53 -9.39
N GLU A 121 1.39 -9.78 -10.62
CA GLU A 121 0.05 -10.30 -10.82
C GLU A 121 0.01 -11.77 -10.39
N ARG A 122 -0.96 -12.13 -9.54
CA ARG A 122 -1.14 -13.50 -9.04
C ARG A 122 -1.49 -14.50 -10.14
N TYR A 123 -2.31 -14.06 -11.10
CA TYR A 123 -2.83 -14.89 -12.19
C TYR A 123 -2.54 -14.28 -13.57
N PRO A 124 -1.26 -14.11 -13.95
CA PRO A 124 -0.91 -13.40 -15.19
C PRO A 124 -1.45 -14.12 -16.44
N ALA A 125 -1.57 -15.47 -16.39
CA ALA A 125 -2.11 -16.25 -17.49
C ALA A 125 -3.65 -16.23 -17.61
N ALA A 126 -4.37 -15.65 -16.63
CA ALA A 126 -5.84 -15.61 -16.65
C ALA A 126 -6.39 -14.70 -17.75
N SER A 127 -5.66 -13.67 -18.13
CA SER A 127 -6.01 -12.79 -19.26
C SER A 127 -4.80 -12.03 -19.77
N ILE A 128 -4.89 -11.52 -21.01
CA ILE A 128 -3.88 -10.59 -21.55
C ILE A 128 -3.76 -9.31 -20.74
N TYR A 129 -4.84 -8.87 -20.09
CA TYR A 129 -4.85 -7.65 -19.27
C TYR A 129 -4.13 -7.86 -17.93
N ASN A 130 -4.26 -9.04 -17.32
CA ASN A 130 -3.45 -9.41 -16.15
C ASN A 130 -1.97 -9.49 -16.50
N GLN A 131 -1.64 -10.07 -17.66
CA GLN A 131 -0.25 -10.14 -18.15
C GLN A 131 0.32 -8.74 -18.37
N LEU A 132 -0.45 -7.83 -18.97
CA LEU A 132 -0.04 -6.43 -19.17
C LEU A 132 0.20 -5.73 -17.82
N CYS A 133 -0.62 -5.96 -16.81
CA CYS A 133 -0.40 -5.44 -15.46
C CYS A 133 0.91 -5.96 -14.86
N ASP A 134 1.19 -7.26 -14.98
CA ASP A 134 2.44 -7.84 -14.44
C ASP A 134 3.68 -7.24 -15.11
N ILE A 135 3.64 -7.01 -16.42
CA ILE A 135 4.72 -6.37 -17.18
C ILE A 135 4.88 -4.90 -16.75
N GLU A 136 3.78 -4.15 -16.62
CA GLU A 136 3.80 -2.74 -16.24
C GLU A 136 4.38 -2.51 -14.84
N TRP A 137 4.16 -3.45 -13.90
CA TRP A 137 4.67 -3.36 -12.54
C TRP A 137 6.14 -3.79 -12.41
N ASP A 138 6.77 -4.25 -13.49
CA ASP A 138 8.20 -4.57 -13.52
C ASP A 138 9.03 -3.33 -13.79
N THR A 139 9.13 -2.50 -12.77
CA THR A 139 9.88 -1.25 -12.83
C THR A 139 11.37 -1.49 -12.55
N PRO A 140 12.28 -0.61 -13.04
CA PRO A 140 13.70 -0.74 -12.81
C PRO A 140 14.09 -0.71 -11.32
N VAL A 141 15.01 -1.59 -10.93
CA VAL A 141 15.63 -1.61 -9.59
C VAL A 141 16.57 -0.42 -9.43
N GLY A 142 16.62 0.13 -8.22
CA GLY A 142 17.47 1.27 -7.85
C GLY A 142 16.68 2.49 -7.41
N GLU A 143 17.21 3.67 -7.65
CA GLU A 143 16.53 4.91 -7.30
C GLU A 143 15.28 5.10 -8.16
N ALA A 144 14.15 5.32 -7.52
CA ALA A 144 12.84 5.42 -8.15
C ALA A 144 12.23 6.81 -7.95
N LYS A 145 11.30 7.18 -8.83
CA LYS A 145 10.54 8.43 -8.69
C LYS A 145 9.29 8.27 -7.83
N ALA A 146 8.75 7.06 -7.78
CA ALA A 146 7.54 6.67 -7.08
C ALA A 146 7.57 5.16 -6.76
N CYS A 147 6.73 4.72 -5.82
CA CYS A 147 6.65 3.32 -5.39
C CYS A 147 5.43 2.57 -5.95
N GLY A 148 4.32 3.26 -6.14
CA GLY A 148 3.00 2.67 -6.36
C GLY A 148 2.18 2.55 -5.05
N GLY A 149 1.11 1.74 -5.06
CA GLY A 149 0.19 1.63 -3.91
C GLY A 149 0.76 0.89 -2.70
N ASP A 150 1.71 -0.01 -2.91
CA ASP A 150 2.33 -0.82 -1.87
C ASP A 150 3.78 -0.40 -1.67
N PHE A 151 4.17 -0.06 -0.44
CA PHE A 151 5.54 0.33 -0.10
C PHE A 151 5.72 0.47 1.42
N MET A 152 6.97 0.38 1.87
CA MET A 152 7.34 0.71 3.25
C MET A 152 8.06 2.04 3.30
N MET A 153 7.76 2.85 4.33
CA MET A 153 8.44 4.12 4.50
C MET A 153 8.68 4.49 5.97
N ARG A 154 9.58 5.46 6.16
CA ARG A 154 9.82 6.05 7.48
C ARG A 154 8.62 6.88 7.92
N VAL A 155 8.16 6.65 9.14
CA VAL A 155 7.10 7.44 9.78
C VAL A 155 7.50 8.92 9.83
N TRP A 156 8.73 9.23 10.21
CA TRP A 156 9.20 10.61 10.26
C TRP A 156 9.19 11.32 8.90
N ALA A 157 9.59 10.62 7.82
CA ALA A 157 9.56 11.20 6.47
C ALA A 157 8.12 11.46 6.00
N PHE A 158 7.19 10.54 6.31
CA PHE A 158 5.75 10.71 6.03
C PHE A 158 5.18 11.94 6.75
N GLN A 159 5.48 12.08 8.04
CA GLN A 159 5.05 13.24 8.84
C GLN A 159 5.64 14.55 8.32
N GLN A 160 6.91 14.55 7.90
CA GLN A 160 7.59 15.75 7.38
C GLN A 160 6.94 16.30 6.11
N VAL A 161 6.32 15.44 5.29
CA VAL A 161 5.57 15.85 4.10
C VAL A 161 4.07 15.95 4.35
N GLN A 162 3.61 15.78 5.61
CA GLN A 162 2.20 15.85 6.01
C GLN A 162 1.31 14.80 5.34
N GLY A 163 1.87 13.60 5.07
CA GLY A 163 1.13 12.49 4.49
C GLY A 163 0.72 12.68 3.04
N PHE A 164 -0.31 11.96 2.63
CA PHE A 164 -0.91 12.06 1.29
C PHE A 164 -1.84 13.28 1.19
N ASN A 165 -1.93 13.88 0.01
CA ASN A 165 -2.90 14.93 -0.28
C ASN A 165 -4.31 14.32 -0.44
N PRO A 166 -5.25 14.51 0.52
CA PRO A 166 -6.56 13.87 0.49
C PRO A 166 -7.49 14.40 -0.61
N ALA A 167 -7.16 15.52 -1.26
CA ALA A 167 -7.93 16.08 -2.37
C ALA A 167 -7.70 15.33 -3.68
N LEU A 168 -6.66 14.50 -3.78
CA LEU A 168 -6.36 13.72 -4.99
C LEU A 168 -7.20 12.44 -5.03
N ILE A 169 -7.84 12.20 -6.17
CA ILE A 169 -8.61 10.98 -6.45
C ILE A 169 -7.68 9.86 -6.91
N ALA A 170 -6.57 10.21 -7.58
CA ALA A 170 -5.53 9.31 -8.06
C ALA A 170 -4.19 10.06 -8.09
N GLY A 171 -3.07 9.32 -8.10
CA GLY A 171 -1.72 9.91 -8.13
C GLY A 171 -1.25 10.48 -6.79
N GLU A 172 -1.91 10.13 -5.69
CA GLU A 172 -1.57 10.59 -4.35
C GLU A 172 -0.17 10.14 -3.90
N GLU A 173 0.23 8.93 -4.30
CA GLU A 173 1.55 8.40 -3.94
C GLU A 173 2.67 9.05 -4.78
N PRO A 174 2.60 9.14 -6.12
CA PRO A 174 3.59 9.89 -6.90
C PRO A 174 3.73 11.35 -6.48
N GLU A 175 2.62 12.03 -6.12
CA GLU A 175 2.63 13.40 -5.64
C GLU A 175 3.39 13.51 -4.30
N MET A 176 3.11 12.64 -3.35
CA MET A 176 3.84 12.56 -2.09
C MET A 176 5.34 12.31 -2.33
N CYS A 177 5.68 11.44 -3.25
CA CYS A 177 7.06 11.14 -3.63
C CYS A 177 7.78 12.36 -4.24
N VAL A 178 7.08 13.23 -4.96
CA VAL A 178 7.65 14.53 -5.40
C VAL A 178 8.02 15.38 -4.18
N ARG A 179 7.13 15.53 -3.20
CA ARG A 179 7.41 16.32 -1.98
C ARG A 179 8.56 15.74 -1.16
N LEU A 180 8.67 14.41 -1.06
CA LEU A 180 9.80 13.74 -0.42
C LEU A 180 11.12 14.08 -1.12
N ARG A 181 11.20 13.94 -2.45
CA ARG A 181 12.41 14.24 -3.24
C ARG A 181 12.79 15.73 -3.18
N GLN A 182 11.81 16.64 -3.13
CA GLN A 182 12.06 18.07 -2.94
C GLN A 182 12.70 18.39 -1.59
N LYS A 183 12.50 17.51 -0.58
CA LYS A 183 13.16 17.60 0.73
C LYS A 183 14.50 16.85 0.79
N GLY A 184 14.98 16.33 -0.35
CA GLY A 184 16.25 15.60 -0.45
C GLY A 184 16.19 14.12 -0.14
N TRP A 185 15.00 13.56 0.09
CA TRP A 185 14.83 12.13 0.33
C TRP A 185 15.00 11.31 -0.95
N LYS A 186 15.56 10.11 -0.80
CA LYS A 186 15.59 9.09 -1.84
C LYS A 186 14.43 8.11 -1.68
N ILE A 187 14.05 7.51 -2.80
CA ILE A 187 13.07 6.42 -2.89
C ILE A 187 13.75 5.29 -3.65
N LEU A 188 13.65 4.06 -3.16
CA LEU A 188 14.31 2.92 -3.79
C LEU A 188 13.32 1.83 -4.18
N ARG A 189 13.49 1.30 -5.39
CA ARG A 189 12.95 0.02 -5.85
C ARG A 189 13.97 -1.07 -5.56
N LEU A 190 13.65 -1.98 -4.65
CA LEU A 190 14.52 -3.09 -4.26
C LEU A 190 14.40 -4.26 -5.25
N ASP A 191 15.48 -4.97 -5.45
CA ASP A 191 15.47 -6.27 -6.12
C ASP A 191 14.95 -7.33 -5.12
N ALA A 192 13.64 -7.32 -4.93
CA ALA A 192 12.93 -8.23 -4.03
C ALA A 192 11.44 -8.29 -4.43
N GLU A 193 10.85 -9.47 -4.33
CA GLU A 193 9.41 -9.65 -4.41
C GLU A 193 8.74 -8.97 -3.20
N MET A 194 7.63 -8.26 -3.44
CA MET A 194 6.94 -7.50 -2.39
C MET A 194 5.52 -7.98 -2.18
N THR A 195 4.70 -7.92 -3.22
CA THR A 195 3.28 -8.27 -3.15
C THR A 195 2.82 -9.07 -4.36
N LEU A 196 1.85 -9.97 -4.11
CA LEU A 196 1.04 -10.62 -5.13
C LEU A 196 -0.31 -9.89 -5.18
N HIS A 197 -0.65 -9.33 -6.32
CA HIS A 197 -1.89 -8.60 -6.56
C HIS A 197 -2.85 -9.43 -7.42
N ASP A 198 -4.11 -9.50 -7.05
CA ASP A 198 -5.17 -10.12 -7.84
C ASP A 198 -5.98 -9.04 -8.56
N ALA A 199 -5.52 -8.65 -9.74
CA ALA A 199 -6.16 -7.57 -10.52
C ALA A 199 -7.55 -7.92 -11.03
N GLN A 200 -7.88 -9.21 -11.19
CA GLN A 200 -9.13 -9.72 -11.77
C GLN A 200 -9.57 -8.98 -13.05
N MET A 201 -8.59 -8.65 -13.88
CA MET A 201 -8.80 -7.84 -15.08
C MET A 201 -9.04 -8.74 -16.28
N THR A 202 -10.32 -9.00 -16.56
CA THR A 202 -10.74 -9.99 -17.59
C THR A 202 -11.27 -9.36 -18.86
N SER A 203 -11.44 -8.03 -18.92
CA SER A 203 -12.01 -7.34 -20.07
C SER A 203 -11.27 -6.05 -20.43
N PHE A 204 -11.37 -5.67 -21.72
CA PHE A 204 -10.84 -4.40 -22.23
C PHE A 204 -11.42 -3.18 -21.48
N ALA A 205 -12.71 -3.21 -21.15
CA ALA A 205 -13.36 -2.10 -20.45
C ALA A 205 -12.77 -1.85 -19.05
N GLN A 206 -12.42 -2.92 -18.30
CA GLN A 206 -11.75 -2.79 -17.01
C GLN A 206 -10.34 -2.20 -17.15
N TRP A 207 -9.57 -2.74 -18.12
CA TRP A 207 -8.21 -2.26 -18.39
C TRP A 207 -8.22 -0.79 -18.84
N TRP A 208 -9.13 -0.42 -19.76
CA TRP A 208 -9.28 0.95 -20.25
C TRP A 208 -9.63 1.92 -19.12
N LYS A 209 -10.58 1.54 -18.25
CA LYS A 209 -10.95 2.36 -17.08
C LYS A 209 -9.77 2.56 -16.13
N ARG A 210 -8.94 1.53 -15.92
CA ARG A 210 -7.71 1.63 -15.12
C ARG A 210 -6.71 2.57 -15.79
N ALA A 211 -6.47 2.42 -17.10
CA ALA A 211 -5.56 3.27 -17.86
C ALA A 211 -5.98 4.75 -17.84
N GLN A 212 -7.28 5.03 -17.95
CA GLN A 212 -7.80 6.39 -17.81
C GLN A 212 -7.53 6.98 -16.43
N ARG A 213 -7.69 6.22 -15.34
CA ARG A 213 -7.36 6.69 -13.98
C ARG A 213 -5.87 6.99 -13.83
N ALA A 214 -5.01 6.14 -14.36
CA ALA A 214 -3.57 6.35 -14.33
C ALA A 214 -3.13 7.58 -15.15
N GLY A 215 -3.87 7.93 -16.20
CA GLY A 215 -3.60 9.13 -17.01
C GLY A 215 -4.06 10.45 -16.38
N HIS A 216 -4.78 10.42 -15.26
CA HIS A 216 -5.15 11.59 -14.47
C HIS A 216 -4.15 11.89 -13.34
N ALA A 217 -3.23 11.00 -13.09
CA ALA A 217 -2.14 11.11 -12.14
C ALA A 217 -0.89 11.67 -12.81
#